data_80ed3079e9706c66b6adff9d63673932
#
_entry.id   80ed3079e9706c66b6adff9d63673932
#
_cell.length_a   1.000
_cell.length_b   1.000
_cell.length_c   1.000
_cell.angle_alpha   90.00
_cell.angle_beta   90.00
_cell.angle_gamma   90.00
#
_symmetry.space_group_name_H-M   'P 1'
#
loop_
_entity.id
_entity.type
_entity.pdbx_description
1 polymer ?
#
loop_
_entity_poly.entity_id
_entity_poly.type
_entity_poly.pdbx_seq_one_letter_code
_entity_poly.pdbx_strand_id
1 'polypeptide(L)'
;MIQTSAIFLFLNYCLGKKVDMSMVVAKIDWRQLYNFASRQALLGFCFEGIERLTKEFSEELKQNLMGRDLLMTWMGAAQQIRQQNMKVNAVAGKLYSKFREAGLRCCILKGQGNALMYPNAYSRNPGDIDVWVNASREQITEYAKKHFELGDDIRYQHIETSVDGVPVELHFFPGIMNNPIYNARLQKWFKRNADLQCSNVVSLPDGIGEIAIPTTAFNVVYQLTHLYHHFFDEGIGMRQIIDYYYVVNNDELLAIKDTLQRELKYLGLWKFAGAVMYVLHEALGLSEEKMIVPLDEKRGKLLLAEILEGGNFGRHFTKYGHFTQQGMAKKYFLKIWRNMHFVRYYPAEALSEPIFRTWHFFWRMKNKK
;
A
#
# COMPACT_ATOMS: atom_id res chain seq x y z
N MET A 1 -8.97 -23.92 -4.57
CA MET A 1 -8.80 -23.41 -5.96
C MET A 1 -10.07 -22.73 -6.50
N ILE A 2 -11.23 -23.36 -6.54
CA ILE A 2 -12.47 -22.78 -7.11
C ILE A 2 -12.87 -21.48 -6.40
N GLN A 3 -12.72 -21.41 -5.08
CA GLN A 3 -13.12 -20.26 -4.29
C GLN A 3 -12.19 -19.05 -4.46
N THR A 4 -10.87 -19.26 -4.58
CA THR A 4 -9.91 -18.18 -4.86
C THR A 4 -10.20 -17.56 -6.22
N SER A 5 -10.55 -18.38 -7.23
CA SER A 5 -10.94 -17.90 -8.56
C SER A 5 -12.21 -17.05 -8.51
N ALA A 6 -13.25 -17.46 -7.76
CA ALA A 6 -14.47 -16.68 -7.60
C ALA A 6 -14.22 -15.33 -6.89
N ILE A 7 -13.36 -15.32 -5.87
CA ILE A 7 -12.94 -14.08 -5.20
C ILE A 7 -12.23 -13.15 -6.18
N PHE A 8 -11.29 -13.64 -6.99
CA PHE A 8 -10.59 -12.79 -7.97
C PHE A 8 -11.53 -12.25 -9.04
N LEU A 9 -12.49 -13.04 -9.53
CA LEU A 9 -13.53 -12.56 -10.44
C LEU A 9 -14.37 -11.45 -9.77
N PHE A 10 -14.73 -11.60 -8.52
CA PHE A 10 -15.43 -10.56 -7.78
C PHE A 10 -14.57 -9.28 -7.60
N LEU A 11 -13.28 -9.41 -7.30
CA LEU A 11 -12.37 -8.24 -7.26
C LEU A 11 -12.27 -7.55 -8.62
N ASN A 12 -12.21 -8.31 -9.72
CA ASN A 12 -12.24 -7.74 -11.07
C ASN A 12 -13.55 -6.98 -11.35
N TYR A 13 -14.69 -7.52 -10.89
CA TYR A 13 -15.95 -6.79 -10.94
C TYR A 13 -15.88 -5.50 -10.12
N CYS A 14 -15.35 -5.52 -8.89
CA CYS A 14 -15.15 -4.31 -8.06
C CYS A 14 -14.26 -3.25 -8.75
N LEU A 15 -13.29 -3.68 -9.56
CA LEU A 15 -12.45 -2.79 -10.38
C LEU A 15 -13.19 -2.19 -11.59
N GLY A 16 -14.47 -2.49 -11.80
CA GLY A 16 -15.27 -1.98 -12.93
C GLY A 16 -15.16 -2.80 -14.21
N LYS A 17 -14.55 -3.98 -14.17
CA LYS A 17 -14.43 -4.85 -15.34
C LYS A 17 -15.74 -5.59 -15.63
N LYS A 18 -15.94 -5.91 -16.90
CA LYS A 18 -17.06 -6.78 -17.32
C LYS A 18 -16.80 -8.20 -16.86
N VAL A 19 -17.60 -8.69 -15.93
CA VAL A 19 -17.55 -10.05 -15.38
C VAL A 19 -18.99 -10.60 -15.37
N ASP A 20 -19.17 -11.84 -15.80
CA ASP A 20 -20.46 -12.51 -15.65
C ASP A 20 -20.68 -12.87 -14.18
N MET A 21 -21.36 -11.97 -13.47
CA MET A 21 -21.60 -12.11 -12.04
C MET A 21 -22.65 -13.18 -11.70
N SER A 22 -23.49 -13.63 -12.63
CA SER A 22 -24.45 -14.71 -12.39
C SER A 22 -23.73 -15.99 -11.98
N MET A 23 -22.66 -16.34 -12.70
CA MET A 23 -21.82 -17.50 -12.41
C MET A 23 -20.96 -17.32 -11.15
N VAL A 24 -20.61 -16.10 -10.80
CA VAL A 24 -19.78 -15.78 -9.63
C VAL A 24 -20.62 -15.85 -8.35
N VAL A 25 -21.80 -15.21 -8.34
CA VAL A 25 -22.71 -15.17 -7.19
C VAL A 25 -23.14 -16.59 -6.78
N ALA A 26 -23.38 -17.49 -7.73
CA ALA A 26 -23.72 -18.88 -7.44
C ALA A 26 -22.59 -19.70 -6.77
N LYS A 27 -21.33 -19.24 -6.89
CA LYS A 27 -20.14 -19.97 -6.39
C LYS A 27 -19.47 -19.31 -5.18
N ILE A 28 -19.77 -18.04 -4.90
CA ILE A 28 -19.17 -17.31 -3.79
C ILE A 28 -19.80 -17.75 -2.45
N ASP A 29 -18.93 -18.14 -1.52
CA ASP A 29 -19.25 -18.12 -0.10
C ASP A 29 -19.04 -16.70 0.44
N TRP A 30 -20.14 -15.99 0.68
CA TRP A 30 -20.12 -14.59 1.14
C TRP A 30 -19.44 -14.39 2.49
N ARG A 31 -19.49 -15.38 3.38
CA ARG A 31 -18.79 -15.33 4.68
C ARG A 31 -17.29 -15.43 4.48
N GLN A 32 -16.84 -16.28 3.58
CA GLN A 32 -15.42 -16.41 3.26
C GLN A 32 -14.92 -15.17 2.51
N LEU A 33 -15.72 -14.58 1.62
CA LEU A 33 -15.39 -13.31 0.96
C LEU A 33 -15.25 -12.17 1.99
N TYR A 34 -16.17 -12.07 2.96
CA TYR A 34 -16.09 -11.09 4.06
C TYR A 34 -14.80 -11.29 4.85
N ASN A 35 -14.46 -12.50 5.25
CA ASN A 35 -13.25 -12.83 5.99
C ASN A 35 -11.99 -12.49 5.18
N PHE A 36 -11.99 -12.80 3.88
CA PHE A 36 -10.91 -12.42 2.97
C PHE A 36 -10.78 -10.90 2.89
N ALA A 37 -11.87 -10.17 2.62
CA ALA A 37 -11.87 -8.72 2.53
C ALA A 37 -11.40 -8.06 3.83
N SER A 38 -11.80 -8.59 4.98
CA SER A 38 -11.33 -8.15 6.30
C SER A 38 -9.82 -8.35 6.47
N ARG A 39 -9.32 -9.55 6.19
CA ARG A 39 -7.89 -9.88 6.31
C ARG A 39 -7.01 -9.09 5.34
N GLN A 40 -7.54 -8.74 4.17
CA GLN A 40 -6.82 -8.01 3.11
C GLN A 40 -7.05 -6.49 3.15
N ALA A 41 -7.80 -5.99 4.15
CA ALA A 41 -8.19 -4.58 4.28
C ALA A 41 -8.96 -4.05 3.04
N LEU A 42 -9.94 -4.81 2.56
CA LEU A 42 -10.76 -4.54 1.37
C LEU A 42 -12.26 -4.39 1.67
N LEU A 43 -12.66 -4.30 2.94
CA LEU A 43 -14.09 -4.30 3.31
C LEU A 43 -14.87 -3.20 2.57
N GLY A 44 -14.39 -1.97 2.56
CA GLY A 44 -15.07 -0.87 1.87
C GLY A 44 -15.08 -1.05 0.36
N PHE A 45 -13.95 -1.44 -0.24
CA PHE A 45 -13.82 -1.69 -1.67
C PHE A 45 -14.75 -2.81 -2.17
N CYS A 46 -14.80 -3.92 -1.45
CA CYS A 46 -15.69 -5.03 -1.79
C CYS A 46 -17.16 -4.67 -1.56
N PHE A 47 -17.48 -3.88 -0.52
CA PHE A 47 -18.84 -3.45 -0.26
C PHE A 47 -19.39 -2.54 -1.37
N GLU A 48 -18.58 -1.66 -1.93
CA GLU A 48 -18.92 -0.86 -3.12
C GLU A 48 -19.33 -1.77 -4.30
N GLY A 49 -18.59 -2.88 -4.51
CA GLY A 49 -18.95 -3.90 -5.50
C GLY A 49 -20.30 -4.56 -5.19
N ILE A 50 -20.60 -4.84 -3.92
CA ILE A 50 -21.89 -5.43 -3.49
C ILE A 50 -23.04 -4.43 -3.73
N GLU A 51 -22.87 -3.15 -3.38
CA GLU A 51 -23.88 -2.12 -3.64
C GLU A 51 -24.17 -1.96 -5.13
N ARG A 52 -23.14 -2.03 -5.97
CA ARG A 52 -23.32 -2.02 -7.43
C ARG A 52 -24.04 -3.27 -7.91
N LEU A 53 -23.67 -4.44 -7.42
CA LEU A 53 -24.32 -5.72 -7.75
C LEU A 53 -25.82 -5.69 -7.42
N THR A 54 -26.22 -5.13 -6.26
CA THR A 54 -27.62 -5.03 -5.85
C THR A 54 -28.44 -4.07 -6.71
N LYS A 55 -27.79 -3.11 -7.39
CA LYS A 55 -28.46 -2.17 -8.32
C LYS A 55 -28.58 -2.74 -9.73
N GLU A 56 -27.59 -3.49 -10.18
CA GLU A 56 -27.50 -3.97 -11.57
C GLU A 56 -28.28 -5.27 -11.81
N PHE A 57 -28.55 -6.07 -10.79
CA PHE A 57 -29.08 -7.42 -10.95
C PHE A 57 -30.55 -7.57 -10.51
N SER A 58 -31.22 -8.57 -11.09
CA SER A 58 -32.61 -8.92 -10.82
C SER A 58 -32.86 -9.38 -9.38
N GLU A 59 -34.14 -9.34 -8.95
CA GLU A 59 -34.56 -9.82 -7.63
C GLU A 59 -34.20 -11.30 -7.38
N GLU A 60 -34.16 -12.13 -8.43
CA GLU A 60 -33.76 -13.54 -8.33
C GLU A 60 -32.27 -13.70 -7.93
N LEU A 61 -31.38 -12.89 -8.49
CA LEU A 61 -29.96 -12.87 -8.09
C LEU A 61 -29.77 -12.30 -6.70
N LYS A 62 -30.60 -11.32 -6.30
CA LYS A 62 -30.56 -10.75 -4.94
C LYS A 62 -30.90 -11.76 -3.85
N GLN A 63 -31.74 -12.76 -4.13
CA GLN A 63 -32.06 -13.85 -3.19
C GLN A 63 -30.87 -14.77 -2.91
N ASN A 64 -29.91 -14.86 -3.83
CA ASN A 64 -28.67 -15.62 -3.68
C ASN A 64 -27.51 -14.83 -3.06
N LEU A 65 -27.74 -13.57 -2.68
CA LEU A 65 -26.78 -12.76 -1.92
C LEU A 65 -26.72 -13.23 -0.47
N MET A 66 -25.80 -12.64 0.26
CA MET A 66 -25.58 -12.94 1.67
C MET A 66 -26.81 -12.69 2.54
N GLY A 67 -26.92 -13.43 3.65
CA GLY A 67 -27.97 -13.22 4.65
C GLY A 67 -27.92 -11.81 5.25
N ARG A 68 -29.08 -11.34 5.74
CA ARG A 68 -29.28 -9.98 6.24
C ARG A 68 -28.26 -9.56 7.32
N ASP A 69 -27.93 -10.45 8.24
CA ASP A 69 -27.00 -10.13 9.34
C ASP A 69 -25.58 -9.85 8.85
N LEU A 70 -25.10 -10.61 7.87
CA LEU A 70 -23.80 -10.40 7.25
C LEU A 70 -23.79 -9.10 6.44
N LEU A 71 -24.87 -8.82 5.70
CA LEU A 71 -25.02 -7.58 4.94
C LEU A 71 -24.98 -6.36 5.86
N MET A 72 -25.73 -6.37 6.96
CA MET A 72 -25.76 -5.27 7.94
C MET A 72 -24.39 -5.09 8.61
N THR A 73 -23.71 -6.19 8.96
CA THR A 73 -22.35 -6.14 9.52
C THR A 73 -21.36 -5.49 8.54
N TRP A 74 -21.44 -5.87 7.26
CA TRP A 74 -20.53 -5.32 6.25
C TRP A 74 -20.83 -3.86 5.93
N MET A 75 -22.09 -3.50 5.83
CA MET A 75 -22.54 -2.11 5.65
C MET A 75 -22.04 -1.21 6.79
N GLY A 76 -22.16 -1.67 8.04
CA GLY A 76 -21.63 -0.96 9.21
C GLY A 76 -20.13 -0.73 9.11
N ALA A 77 -19.36 -1.76 8.72
CA ALA A 77 -17.91 -1.65 8.52
C ALA A 77 -17.55 -0.69 7.36
N ALA A 78 -18.28 -0.72 6.24
CA ALA A 78 -18.06 0.19 5.13
C ALA A 78 -18.36 1.65 5.50
N GLN A 79 -19.42 1.87 6.29
CA GLN A 79 -19.76 3.21 6.79
C GLN A 79 -18.67 3.76 7.74
N GLN A 80 -18.12 2.92 8.61
CA GLN A 80 -16.98 3.31 9.46
C GLN A 80 -15.75 3.68 8.63
N ILE A 81 -15.44 2.91 7.58
CA ILE A 81 -14.35 3.21 6.65
C ILE A 81 -14.56 4.56 5.97
N ARG A 82 -15.78 4.86 5.51
CA ARG A 82 -16.14 6.16 4.92
C ARG A 82 -15.89 7.30 5.90
N GLN A 83 -16.41 7.20 7.13
CA GLN A 83 -16.22 8.22 8.16
C GLN A 83 -14.75 8.44 8.51
N GLN A 84 -13.99 7.35 8.60
CA GLN A 84 -12.55 7.43 8.85
C GLN A 84 -11.81 8.13 7.69
N ASN A 85 -12.17 7.86 6.43
CA ASN A 85 -11.59 8.58 5.27
C ASN A 85 -11.89 10.08 5.31
N MET A 86 -13.12 10.48 5.66
CA MET A 86 -13.47 11.91 5.79
C MET A 86 -12.58 12.59 6.84
N LYS A 87 -12.36 11.93 7.99
CA LYS A 87 -11.46 12.42 9.04
C LYS A 87 -10.00 12.52 8.55
N VAL A 88 -9.51 11.47 7.90
CA VAL A 88 -8.13 11.44 7.39
C VAL A 88 -7.91 12.48 6.30
N ASN A 89 -8.90 12.71 5.40
CA ASN A 89 -8.84 13.78 4.40
C ASN A 89 -8.73 15.17 5.06
N ALA A 90 -9.57 15.45 6.08
CA ALA A 90 -9.52 16.71 6.79
C ALA A 90 -8.16 16.96 7.46
N VAL A 91 -7.59 15.93 8.09
CA VAL A 91 -6.26 16.01 8.70
C VAL A 91 -5.17 16.17 7.65
N ALA A 92 -5.23 15.46 6.52
CA ALA A 92 -4.26 15.57 5.44
C ALA A 92 -4.24 16.99 4.84
N GLY A 93 -5.40 17.58 4.54
CA GLY A 93 -5.51 18.95 4.06
C GLY A 93 -4.98 19.98 5.07
N LYS A 94 -5.34 19.83 6.36
CA LYS A 94 -4.83 20.67 7.45
C LYS A 94 -3.31 20.59 7.57
N LEU A 95 -2.73 19.39 7.51
CA LEU A 95 -1.28 19.19 7.56
C LEU A 95 -0.58 19.84 6.36
N TYR A 96 -1.09 19.62 5.15
CA TYR A 96 -0.53 20.20 3.95
C TYR A 96 -0.50 21.75 4.01
N SER A 97 -1.62 22.38 4.42
CA SER A 97 -1.69 23.84 4.61
C SER A 97 -0.70 24.31 5.68
N LYS A 98 -0.62 23.62 6.83
CA LYS A 98 0.29 23.97 7.94
C LYS A 98 1.77 23.93 7.52
N PHE A 99 2.19 22.92 6.74
CA PHE A 99 3.55 22.86 6.23
C PHE A 99 3.82 23.97 5.20
N ARG A 100 2.87 24.24 4.31
CA ARG A 100 2.99 25.29 3.30
C ARG A 100 3.09 26.68 3.92
N GLU A 101 2.29 26.98 4.95
CA GLU A 101 2.37 28.24 5.73
C GLU A 101 3.71 28.42 6.44
N ALA A 102 4.33 27.32 6.84
CA ALA A 102 5.67 27.33 7.44
C ALA A 102 6.82 27.41 6.40
N GLY A 103 6.50 27.53 5.09
CA GLY A 103 7.48 27.53 4.01
C GLY A 103 8.13 26.17 3.75
N LEU A 104 7.57 25.08 4.31
CA LEU A 104 8.04 23.71 4.11
C LEU A 104 7.22 23.03 3.01
N ARG A 105 7.90 22.60 1.95
CA ARG A 105 7.28 21.88 0.84
C ARG A 105 7.11 20.42 1.23
N CYS A 106 5.92 19.87 1.04
CA CYS A 106 5.64 18.47 1.37
C CYS A 106 4.75 17.81 0.32
N CYS A 107 4.72 16.47 0.36
CA CYS A 107 3.90 15.62 -0.48
C CYS A 107 3.28 14.53 0.40
N ILE A 108 1.97 14.31 0.28
CA ILE A 108 1.26 13.20 0.94
C ILE A 108 1.47 11.94 0.10
N LEU A 109 2.19 11.00 0.68
CA LEU A 109 2.50 9.73 0.04
C LEU A 109 1.34 8.73 0.21
N LYS A 110 1.13 7.84 -0.76
CA LYS A 110 0.10 6.75 -0.65
C LYS A 110 -1.29 7.27 -0.19
N GLY A 111 -1.89 6.53 0.74
CA GLY A 111 -3.08 6.88 1.53
C GLY A 111 -4.16 7.60 0.73
N GLN A 112 -4.33 8.86 1.03
CA GLN A 112 -5.39 9.69 0.45
C GLN A 112 -5.15 10.00 -1.02
N GLY A 113 -3.90 10.15 -1.46
CA GLY A 113 -3.57 10.28 -2.88
C GLY A 113 -3.97 9.04 -3.69
N ASN A 114 -3.72 7.84 -3.15
CA ASN A 114 -4.16 6.60 -3.80
C ASN A 114 -5.69 6.45 -3.78
N ALA A 115 -6.36 6.89 -2.72
CA ALA A 115 -7.81 6.83 -2.62
C ALA A 115 -8.52 7.59 -3.76
N LEU A 116 -7.93 8.68 -4.24
CA LEU A 116 -8.46 9.46 -5.36
C LEU A 116 -8.49 8.70 -6.71
N MET A 117 -7.72 7.61 -6.83
CA MET A 117 -7.74 6.75 -8.01
C MET A 117 -8.90 5.73 -8.00
N TYR A 118 -9.54 5.53 -6.86
CA TYR A 118 -10.68 4.62 -6.73
C TYR A 118 -11.96 5.28 -7.26
N PRO A 119 -12.91 4.51 -7.85
CA PRO A 119 -14.22 5.05 -8.26
C PRO A 119 -14.94 5.79 -7.13
N ASN A 120 -14.80 5.30 -5.91
CA ASN A 120 -15.22 5.97 -4.69
C ASN A 120 -14.04 6.07 -3.73
N ALA A 121 -13.48 7.27 -3.58
CA ALA A 121 -12.31 7.52 -2.74
C ALA A 121 -12.54 7.11 -1.26
N TYR A 122 -13.77 7.11 -0.80
CA TYR A 122 -14.13 6.73 0.56
C TYR A 122 -14.23 5.22 0.80
N SER A 123 -14.17 4.39 -0.25
CA SER A 123 -14.24 2.93 -0.13
C SER A 123 -12.89 2.26 0.17
N ARG A 124 -11.77 2.96 -0.05
CA ARG A 124 -10.44 2.46 0.28
C ARG A 124 -10.25 2.44 1.80
N ASN A 125 -9.83 1.29 2.38
CA ASN A 125 -9.49 1.24 3.80
C ASN A 125 -8.35 2.22 4.11
N PRO A 126 -8.57 3.24 4.96
CA PRO A 126 -7.55 4.22 5.32
C PRO A 126 -6.52 3.63 6.28
N GLY A 127 -5.39 4.30 6.40
CA GLY A 127 -4.33 4.02 7.36
C GLY A 127 -3.81 5.32 7.96
N ASP A 128 -2.51 5.37 8.21
CA ASP A 128 -1.75 6.54 8.57
C ASP A 128 -1.61 7.55 7.42
N ILE A 129 -1.19 8.76 7.76
CA ILE A 129 -0.83 9.79 6.77
C ILE A 129 0.69 9.87 6.70
N ASP A 130 1.26 9.48 5.56
CA ASP A 130 2.68 9.61 5.28
C ASP A 130 2.95 10.98 4.64
N VAL A 131 3.64 11.86 5.33
CA VAL A 131 4.00 13.20 4.83
C VAL A 131 5.48 13.24 4.51
N TRP A 132 5.84 13.23 3.25
CA TRP A 132 7.22 13.48 2.84
C TRP A 132 7.50 14.98 2.82
N VAL A 133 8.40 15.44 3.68
CA VAL A 133 8.79 16.85 3.77
C VAL A 133 10.12 17.04 3.05
N ASN A 134 10.13 17.90 2.03
CA ASN A 134 11.33 18.23 1.26
C ASN A 134 12.19 19.29 1.99
N ALA A 135 12.80 18.86 3.09
CA ALA A 135 13.68 19.69 3.93
C ALA A 135 14.78 18.80 4.57
N SER A 136 15.72 19.41 5.27
CA SER A 136 16.73 18.63 6.00
C SER A 136 16.12 17.90 7.21
N ARG A 137 16.76 16.84 7.65
CA ARG A 137 16.32 16.09 8.85
C ARG A 137 16.21 17.00 10.07
N GLU A 138 17.16 17.91 10.22
CA GLU A 138 17.25 18.86 11.32
C GLU A 138 16.03 19.81 11.30
N GLN A 139 15.72 20.41 10.15
CA GLN A 139 14.57 21.28 9.97
C GLN A 139 13.25 20.58 10.25
N ILE A 140 13.08 19.35 9.73
CA ILE A 140 11.87 18.55 9.96
C ILE A 140 11.73 18.21 11.44
N THR A 141 12.84 17.81 12.10
CA THR A 141 12.83 17.43 13.51
C THR A 141 12.54 18.62 14.41
N GLU A 142 13.14 19.79 14.13
CA GLU A 142 12.90 21.02 14.87
C GLU A 142 11.44 21.48 14.74
N TYR A 143 10.93 21.48 13.49
CA TYR A 143 9.53 21.82 13.23
C TYR A 143 8.57 20.85 13.93
N ALA A 144 8.84 19.54 13.84
CA ALA A 144 8.01 18.52 14.46
C ALA A 144 7.95 18.68 15.99
N LYS A 145 9.09 18.90 16.65
CA LYS A 145 9.16 19.15 18.11
C LYS A 145 8.37 20.37 18.56
N LYS A 146 8.30 21.40 17.72
CA LYS A 146 7.60 22.65 18.05
C LYS A 146 6.10 22.55 17.85
N HIS A 147 5.62 21.72 16.93
CA HIS A 147 4.26 21.76 16.43
C HIS A 147 3.43 20.50 16.65
N PHE A 148 4.07 19.38 17.06
CA PHE A 148 3.40 18.09 17.26
C PHE A 148 3.85 17.43 18.56
N GLU A 149 2.96 16.63 19.13
CA GLU A 149 3.33 15.68 20.18
C GLU A 149 4.02 14.49 19.52
N LEU A 150 5.30 14.32 19.81
CA LEU A 150 6.10 13.26 19.21
C LEU A 150 6.02 11.99 20.05
N GLY A 151 5.94 10.84 19.39
CA GLY A 151 6.17 9.54 20.01
C GLY A 151 7.59 9.42 20.55
N ASP A 152 7.83 8.41 21.38
CA ASP A 152 9.13 8.17 22.07
C ASP A 152 10.27 7.82 21.11
N ASP A 153 10.00 7.61 19.83
CA ASP A 153 10.94 6.99 18.91
C ASP A 153 11.01 7.72 17.54
N ILE A 154 12.14 8.36 17.30
CA ILE A 154 12.48 8.88 15.96
C ILE A 154 13.11 7.73 15.18
N ARG A 155 12.45 7.29 14.10
CA ARG A 155 12.98 6.25 13.22
C ARG A 155 13.96 6.83 12.19
N TYR A 156 14.71 5.94 11.56
CA TYR A 156 15.65 6.37 10.51
C TYR A 156 14.94 7.06 9.34
N GLN A 157 13.77 6.61 8.97
CA GLN A 157 13.01 7.09 7.82
C GLN A 157 12.03 8.22 8.16
N HIS A 158 11.41 8.21 9.34
CA HIS A 158 10.32 9.11 9.72
C HIS A 158 10.26 9.42 11.22
N ILE A 159 9.45 10.39 11.56
CA ILE A 159 9.01 10.69 12.93
C ILE A 159 7.54 10.30 13.03
N GLU A 160 7.17 9.52 14.04
CA GLU A 160 5.78 9.19 14.35
C GLU A 160 5.13 10.27 15.21
N THR A 161 3.92 10.68 14.86
CA THR A 161 3.08 11.61 15.62
C THR A 161 1.60 11.28 15.41
N SER A 162 0.72 12.04 16.03
CA SER A 162 -0.73 11.97 15.83
C SER A 162 -1.32 13.37 15.72
N VAL A 163 -2.27 13.56 14.81
CA VAL A 163 -3.00 14.81 14.64
C VAL A 163 -4.48 14.52 14.64
N ASP A 164 -5.21 15.11 15.57
CA ASP A 164 -6.64 14.91 15.77
C ASP A 164 -7.02 13.40 15.89
N GLY A 165 -6.11 12.59 16.48
CA GLY A 165 -6.26 11.15 16.65
C GLY A 165 -6.08 10.34 15.36
N VAL A 166 -5.48 10.91 14.32
CA VAL A 166 -5.02 10.22 13.12
C VAL A 166 -3.51 10.02 13.20
N PRO A 167 -2.99 8.79 13.05
CA PRO A 167 -1.55 8.55 12.99
C PRO A 167 -0.91 9.25 11.80
N VAL A 168 0.23 9.89 12.01
CA VAL A 168 0.98 10.64 10.99
C VAL A 168 2.45 10.25 11.06
N GLU A 169 3.05 9.98 9.92
CA GLU A 169 4.49 9.76 9.77
C GLU A 169 5.11 10.91 8.97
N LEU A 170 6.01 11.67 9.59
CA LEU A 170 6.76 12.73 8.93
C LEU A 170 8.04 12.14 8.34
N HIS A 171 8.07 11.92 7.04
CA HIS A 171 9.14 11.25 6.33
C HIS A 171 10.27 12.21 5.95
N PHE A 172 11.50 11.84 6.31
CA PHE A 172 12.73 12.48 5.83
C PHE A 172 13.01 12.12 4.37
N PHE A 173 12.60 10.91 3.97
CA PHE A 173 12.65 10.41 2.60
C PHE A 173 11.56 9.36 2.38
N PRO A 174 11.01 9.23 1.15
CA PRO A 174 9.80 8.44 0.90
C PRO A 174 9.92 6.95 1.23
N GLY A 175 11.08 6.36 1.03
CA GLY A 175 11.27 4.93 1.19
C GLY A 175 12.73 4.55 1.34
N ILE A 176 12.97 3.30 1.73
CA ILE A 176 14.31 2.71 1.89
C ILE A 176 14.36 1.33 1.25
N MET A 177 15.57 0.90 0.90
CA MET A 177 15.91 -0.47 0.55
C MET A 177 16.96 -0.98 1.52
N ASN A 178 16.95 -2.28 1.83
CA ASN A 178 17.91 -2.88 2.74
C ASN A 178 19.31 -2.96 2.11
N ASN A 179 19.37 -3.17 0.79
CA ASN A 179 20.65 -3.17 0.08
C ASN A 179 21.24 -1.75 0.00
N PRO A 180 22.45 -1.49 0.54
CA PRO A 180 22.99 -0.13 0.64
C PRO A 180 23.27 0.52 -0.72
N ILE A 181 23.64 -0.25 -1.74
CA ILE A 181 23.91 0.27 -3.08
C ILE A 181 22.60 0.74 -3.74
N TYR A 182 21.59 -0.12 -3.72
CA TYR A 182 20.28 0.25 -4.27
C TYR A 182 19.61 1.36 -3.47
N ASN A 183 19.76 1.35 -2.14
CA ASN A 183 19.27 2.43 -1.30
C ASN A 183 19.94 3.78 -1.64
N ALA A 184 21.25 3.83 -1.82
CA ALA A 184 21.96 5.05 -2.22
C ALA A 184 21.47 5.59 -3.58
N ARG A 185 21.22 4.69 -4.55
CA ARG A 185 20.62 5.06 -5.84
C ARG A 185 19.21 5.60 -5.69
N LEU A 186 18.40 4.95 -4.86
CA LEU A 186 17.02 5.32 -4.57
C LEU A 186 16.94 6.71 -3.91
N GLN A 187 17.79 6.99 -2.92
CA GLN A 187 17.80 8.31 -2.25
C GLN A 187 18.19 9.44 -3.23
N LYS A 188 19.14 9.20 -4.15
CA LYS A 188 19.46 10.14 -5.24
C LYS A 188 18.28 10.34 -6.17
N TRP A 189 17.56 9.28 -6.50
CA TRP A 189 16.37 9.33 -7.35
C TRP A 189 15.25 10.12 -6.69
N PHE A 190 14.95 9.90 -5.40
CA PHE A 190 13.97 10.67 -4.64
C PHE A 190 14.32 12.16 -4.62
N LYS A 191 15.57 12.50 -4.26
CA LYS A 191 16.03 13.90 -4.20
C LYS A 191 15.85 14.63 -5.53
N ARG A 192 16.18 13.97 -6.66
CA ARG A 192 16.04 14.55 -8.00
C ARG A 192 14.59 14.86 -8.37
N ASN A 193 13.64 14.08 -7.85
CA ASN A 193 12.23 14.19 -8.20
C ASN A 193 11.39 14.98 -7.16
N ALA A 194 11.96 15.39 -6.03
CA ALA A 194 11.23 15.92 -4.87
C ALA A 194 10.37 17.14 -5.22
N ASP A 195 10.94 18.09 -5.93
CA ASP A 195 10.29 19.37 -6.24
C ASP A 195 9.00 19.18 -7.05
N LEU A 196 9.04 18.29 -8.04
CA LEU A 196 7.89 17.98 -8.84
C LEU A 196 6.75 17.35 -8.01
N GLN A 197 7.09 16.44 -7.10
CA GLN A 197 6.08 15.76 -6.27
C GLN A 197 5.41 16.74 -5.30
N CYS A 198 6.18 17.62 -4.68
CA CYS A 198 5.66 18.66 -3.78
C CYS A 198 4.86 19.75 -4.49
N SER A 199 4.90 19.82 -5.82
CA SER A 199 4.16 20.79 -6.66
C SER A 199 2.95 20.18 -7.36
N ASN A 200 2.77 18.86 -7.32
CA ASN A 200 1.65 18.16 -7.94
C ASN A 200 0.44 18.17 -7.02
N VAL A 201 -0.28 19.29 -6.99
CA VAL A 201 -1.41 19.56 -6.08
C VAL A 201 -2.72 19.06 -6.68
N VAL A 202 -3.53 18.42 -5.85
CA VAL A 202 -4.87 17.92 -6.17
C VAL A 202 -5.87 18.32 -5.09
N SER A 203 -7.13 18.50 -5.47
CA SER A 203 -8.22 18.76 -4.54
C SER A 203 -8.70 17.47 -3.89
N LEU A 204 -8.96 17.51 -2.59
CA LEU A 204 -9.62 16.43 -1.86
C LEU A 204 -11.14 16.47 -2.11
N PRO A 205 -11.84 15.33 -1.99
CA PRO A 205 -13.29 15.27 -2.15
C PRO A 205 -14.03 16.24 -1.22
N ASP A 206 -15.25 16.59 -1.61
CA ASP A 206 -16.19 17.41 -0.84
C ASP A 206 -15.64 18.81 -0.45
N GLY A 207 -14.66 19.33 -1.18
CA GLY A 207 -14.09 20.66 -0.91
C GLY A 207 -13.30 20.77 0.40
N ILE A 208 -12.86 19.66 0.99
CA ILE A 208 -12.14 19.60 2.27
C ILE A 208 -10.80 20.35 2.23
N GLY A 209 -10.19 20.49 1.04
CA GLY A 209 -8.90 21.16 0.85
C GLY A 209 -8.09 20.54 -0.27
N GLU A 210 -6.79 20.86 -0.27
CA GLU A 210 -5.83 20.40 -1.27
C GLU A 210 -4.69 19.66 -0.58
N ILE A 211 -4.04 18.77 -1.33
CA ILE A 211 -2.79 18.11 -0.95
C ILE A 211 -1.88 17.98 -2.17
N ALA A 212 -0.55 18.02 -1.98
CA ALA A 212 0.36 17.54 -3.01
C ALA A 212 0.51 16.02 -2.92
N ILE A 213 0.51 15.35 -4.06
CA ILE A 213 0.64 13.89 -4.17
C ILE A 213 1.72 13.51 -5.20
N PRO A 214 2.29 12.31 -5.13
CA PRO A 214 3.18 11.82 -6.17
C PRO A 214 2.53 11.79 -7.54
N THR A 215 3.27 12.17 -8.58
CA THR A 215 2.86 11.95 -9.99
C THR A 215 2.77 10.45 -10.29
N THR A 216 1.99 10.07 -11.31
CA THR A 216 1.82 8.65 -11.71
C THR A 216 3.17 7.96 -11.94
N ALA A 217 4.07 8.60 -12.71
CA ALA A 217 5.40 8.05 -12.98
C ALA A 217 6.25 7.82 -11.72
N PHE A 218 6.23 8.76 -10.79
CA PHE A 218 6.92 8.62 -9.50
C PHE A 218 6.29 7.50 -8.66
N ASN A 219 4.97 7.43 -8.63
CA ASN A 219 4.22 6.42 -7.88
C ASN A 219 4.54 4.99 -8.32
N VAL A 220 4.83 4.75 -9.61
CA VAL A 220 5.26 3.43 -10.09
C VAL A 220 6.50 2.94 -9.34
N VAL A 221 7.52 3.79 -9.21
CA VAL A 221 8.76 3.43 -8.52
C VAL A 221 8.59 3.44 -7.00
N TYR A 222 7.95 4.49 -6.49
CA TYR A 222 7.80 4.69 -5.05
C TYR A 222 6.95 3.57 -4.41
N GLN A 223 5.76 3.29 -4.94
CA GLN A 223 4.90 2.25 -4.35
C GLN A 223 5.50 0.86 -4.52
N LEU A 224 6.19 0.59 -5.64
CA LEU A 224 6.91 -0.66 -5.81
C LEU A 224 8.04 -0.83 -4.77
N THR A 225 8.78 0.25 -4.49
CA THR A 225 9.79 0.26 -3.41
C THR A 225 9.17 -0.02 -2.05
N HIS A 226 8.03 0.61 -1.78
CA HIS A 226 7.29 0.42 -0.54
C HIS A 226 6.78 -1.02 -0.39
N LEU A 227 6.19 -1.60 -1.46
CA LEU A 227 5.80 -3.01 -1.49
C LEU A 227 6.99 -3.93 -1.24
N TYR A 228 8.14 -3.63 -1.87
CA TYR A 228 9.36 -4.43 -1.74
C TYR A 228 9.90 -4.40 -0.32
N HIS A 229 9.95 -3.22 0.30
CA HIS A 229 10.36 -3.08 1.69
C HIS A 229 9.46 -3.89 2.65
N HIS A 230 8.14 -3.70 2.55
CA HIS A 230 7.19 -4.44 3.40
C HIS A 230 7.18 -5.94 3.14
N PHE A 231 7.40 -6.38 1.90
CA PHE A 231 7.52 -7.80 1.59
C PHE A 231 8.61 -8.48 2.42
N PHE A 232 9.74 -7.82 2.67
CA PHE A 232 10.81 -8.34 3.52
C PHE A 232 10.59 -8.08 5.01
N ASP A 233 9.93 -7.01 5.38
CA ASP A 233 9.76 -6.67 6.79
C ASP A 233 8.58 -7.39 7.45
N GLU A 234 7.39 -7.26 6.90
CA GLU A 234 6.14 -7.74 7.53
C GLU A 234 5.33 -8.66 6.62
N GLY A 235 5.28 -8.36 5.35
CA GLY A 235 4.37 -8.87 4.33
C GLY A 235 3.51 -7.76 3.75
N ILE A 236 2.89 -8.05 2.61
CA ILE A 236 1.98 -7.12 1.90
C ILE A 236 0.63 -7.79 1.70
N GLY A 237 -0.43 -6.97 1.57
CA GLY A 237 -1.78 -7.45 1.35
C GLY A 237 -2.35 -7.04 -0.01
N MET A 238 -3.53 -7.56 -0.33
CA MET A 238 -4.21 -7.28 -1.59
C MET A 238 -4.61 -5.80 -1.72
N ARG A 239 -4.81 -5.07 -0.61
CA ARG A 239 -5.08 -3.63 -0.66
C ARG A 239 -3.95 -2.86 -1.34
N GLN A 240 -2.69 -3.14 -0.96
CA GLN A 240 -1.53 -2.48 -1.58
C GLN A 240 -1.37 -2.89 -3.05
N ILE A 241 -1.76 -4.10 -3.41
CA ILE A 241 -1.77 -4.58 -4.81
C ILE A 241 -2.85 -3.86 -5.62
N ILE A 242 -4.04 -3.63 -5.05
CA ILE A 242 -5.11 -2.84 -5.71
C ILE A 242 -4.68 -1.38 -5.86
N ASP A 243 -4.08 -0.77 -4.83
CA ASP A 243 -3.49 0.57 -4.96
C ASP A 243 -2.53 0.63 -6.15
N TYR A 244 -1.64 -0.36 -6.26
CA TYR A 244 -0.65 -0.42 -7.34
C TYR A 244 -1.28 -0.74 -8.70
N TYR A 245 -2.37 -1.51 -8.74
CA TYR A 245 -3.16 -1.74 -9.95
C TYR A 245 -3.64 -0.40 -10.54
N TYR A 246 -4.21 0.47 -9.73
CA TYR A 246 -4.67 1.77 -10.20
C TYR A 246 -3.52 2.66 -10.70
N VAL A 247 -2.36 2.61 -10.07
CA VAL A 247 -1.17 3.32 -10.57
C VAL A 247 -0.74 2.82 -11.94
N VAL A 248 -0.66 1.49 -12.12
CA VAL A 248 -0.13 0.87 -13.35
C VAL A 248 -1.15 0.89 -14.49
N ASN A 249 -2.45 0.82 -14.16
CA ASN A 249 -3.53 0.84 -15.15
C ASN A 249 -3.82 2.26 -15.71
N ASN A 250 -2.77 3.05 -15.93
CA ASN A 250 -2.83 4.41 -16.45
C ASN A 250 -2.15 4.48 -17.83
N ASP A 251 -2.86 5.01 -18.85
CA ASP A 251 -2.36 5.11 -20.21
C ASP A 251 -1.15 6.03 -20.38
N GLU A 252 -1.01 7.04 -19.50
CA GLU A 252 0.15 7.94 -19.49
C GLU A 252 1.49 7.20 -19.37
N LEU A 253 1.49 6.04 -18.71
CA LEU A 253 2.70 5.25 -18.51
C LEU A 253 3.22 4.59 -19.78
N LEU A 254 2.37 4.38 -20.79
CA LEU A 254 2.77 3.78 -22.07
C LEU A 254 3.85 4.62 -22.77
N ALA A 255 3.70 5.95 -22.75
CA ALA A 255 4.65 6.87 -23.37
C ALA A 255 6.03 6.89 -22.70
N ILE A 256 6.12 6.51 -21.43
CA ILE A 256 7.35 6.55 -20.62
C ILE A 256 7.82 5.17 -20.16
N LYS A 257 7.24 4.11 -20.71
CA LYS A 257 7.49 2.71 -20.31
C LYS A 257 8.99 2.34 -20.34
N ASP A 258 9.69 2.69 -21.41
CA ASP A 258 11.13 2.42 -21.55
C ASP A 258 11.96 3.16 -20.49
N THR A 259 11.57 4.36 -20.13
CA THR A 259 12.24 5.13 -19.07
C THR A 259 12.02 4.47 -17.72
N LEU A 260 10.79 4.09 -17.41
CA LEU A 260 10.47 3.36 -16.17
C LEU A 260 11.22 2.02 -16.08
N GLN A 261 11.32 1.29 -17.19
CA GLN A 261 12.10 0.05 -17.25
C GLN A 261 13.59 0.26 -16.92
N ARG A 262 14.21 1.32 -17.46
CA ARG A 262 15.61 1.68 -17.15
C ARG A 262 15.77 2.03 -15.67
N GLU A 263 14.86 2.84 -15.11
CA GLU A 263 14.88 3.21 -13.69
C GLU A 263 14.70 1.98 -12.77
N LEU A 264 13.75 1.09 -13.07
CA LEU A 264 13.54 -0.13 -12.29
C LEU A 264 14.74 -1.08 -12.30
N LYS A 265 15.45 -1.19 -13.45
CA LYS A 265 16.71 -1.94 -13.55
C LYS A 265 17.81 -1.29 -12.73
N TYR A 266 17.97 0.04 -12.84
CA TYR A 266 18.99 0.80 -12.13
C TYR A 266 18.82 0.73 -10.60
N LEU A 267 17.56 0.74 -10.14
CA LEU A 267 17.20 0.65 -8.73
C LEU A 267 17.15 -0.78 -8.18
N GLY A 268 17.38 -1.81 -9.01
CA GLY A 268 17.35 -3.21 -8.58
C GLY A 268 15.94 -3.77 -8.34
N LEU A 269 14.88 -3.07 -8.80
CA LEU A 269 13.47 -3.41 -8.60
C LEU A 269 12.89 -4.31 -9.70
N TRP A 270 13.62 -4.54 -10.80
CA TRP A 270 13.13 -5.24 -11.99
C TRP A 270 12.49 -6.59 -11.72
N LYS A 271 13.15 -7.44 -10.92
CA LYS A 271 12.66 -8.79 -10.61
C LYS A 271 11.40 -8.77 -9.76
N PHE A 272 11.33 -7.85 -8.81
CA PHE A 272 10.14 -7.69 -7.96
C PHE A 272 8.99 -7.08 -8.75
N ALA A 273 9.27 -6.12 -9.64
CA ALA A 273 8.29 -5.58 -10.57
C ALA A 273 7.63 -6.69 -11.40
N GLY A 274 8.42 -7.61 -11.97
CA GLY A 274 7.90 -8.76 -12.72
C GLY A 274 6.99 -9.67 -11.87
N ALA A 275 7.33 -9.88 -10.59
CA ALA A 275 6.48 -10.63 -9.68
C ALA A 275 5.15 -9.90 -9.41
N VAL A 276 5.20 -8.59 -9.22
CA VAL A 276 3.99 -7.77 -9.02
C VAL A 276 3.12 -7.75 -10.29
N MET A 277 3.73 -7.64 -11.49
CA MET A 277 2.98 -7.72 -12.77
C MET A 277 2.22 -9.06 -12.88
N TYR A 278 2.85 -10.18 -12.48
CA TYR A 278 2.16 -11.47 -12.43
C TYR A 278 0.93 -11.43 -11.50
N VAL A 279 1.09 -10.90 -10.27
CA VAL A 279 -0.03 -10.82 -9.31
C VAL A 279 -1.15 -9.92 -9.83
N LEU A 280 -0.82 -8.79 -10.44
CA LEU A 280 -1.79 -7.87 -11.04
C LEU A 280 -2.54 -8.52 -12.21
N HIS A 281 -1.86 -9.30 -13.03
CA HIS A 281 -2.46 -10.04 -14.14
C HIS A 281 -3.36 -11.16 -13.64
N GLU A 282 -2.84 -12.04 -12.81
CA GLU A 282 -3.52 -13.25 -12.37
C GLU A 282 -4.72 -12.97 -11.44
N ALA A 283 -4.56 -12.05 -10.50
CA ALA A 283 -5.61 -11.77 -9.52
C ALA A 283 -6.54 -10.64 -9.94
N LEU A 284 -6.04 -9.63 -10.65
CA LEU A 284 -6.77 -8.41 -10.97
C LEU A 284 -6.93 -8.19 -12.48
N GLY A 285 -6.51 -9.15 -13.33
CA GLY A 285 -6.70 -9.13 -14.77
C GLY A 285 -6.07 -7.89 -15.47
N LEU A 286 -4.90 -7.42 -15.01
CA LEU A 286 -4.17 -6.37 -15.73
C LEU A 286 -3.81 -6.88 -17.13
N SER A 287 -4.10 -6.10 -18.16
CA SER A 287 -3.74 -6.47 -19.54
C SER A 287 -2.22 -6.40 -19.77
N GLU A 288 -1.70 -7.24 -20.67
CA GLU A 288 -0.26 -7.30 -20.95
C GLU A 288 0.30 -5.98 -21.47
N GLU A 289 -0.47 -5.23 -22.25
CA GLU A 289 -0.07 -3.92 -22.78
C GLU A 289 0.22 -2.89 -21.67
N LYS A 290 -0.54 -2.96 -20.53
CA LYS A 290 -0.36 -2.10 -19.36
C LYS A 290 0.80 -2.53 -18.47
N MET A 291 1.37 -3.70 -18.65
CA MET A 291 2.50 -4.16 -17.86
C MET A 291 3.73 -3.31 -18.14
N ILE A 292 4.31 -2.75 -17.09
CA ILE A 292 5.54 -1.94 -17.19
C ILE A 292 6.75 -2.81 -17.52
N VAL A 293 6.81 -4.01 -16.94
CA VAL A 293 7.84 -5.02 -17.21
C VAL A 293 7.18 -6.36 -17.51
N PRO A 294 7.86 -7.28 -18.22
CA PRO A 294 7.36 -8.64 -18.40
C PRO A 294 7.07 -9.31 -17.03
N LEU A 295 5.99 -10.07 -16.95
CA LEU A 295 5.66 -10.81 -15.74
C LEU A 295 6.72 -11.91 -15.44
N ASP A 296 6.97 -12.13 -14.15
CA ASP A 296 7.80 -13.24 -13.66
C ASP A 296 6.91 -14.24 -12.91
N GLU A 297 6.47 -15.27 -13.60
CA GLU A 297 5.52 -16.26 -13.05
C GLU A 297 6.05 -16.93 -11.78
N LYS A 298 7.34 -17.32 -11.76
CA LYS A 298 7.93 -18.03 -10.63
C LYS A 298 7.95 -17.19 -9.35
N ARG A 299 8.39 -15.92 -9.46
CA ARG A 299 8.39 -14.98 -8.33
C ARG A 299 6.99 -14.50 -8.01
N GLY A 300 6.14 -14.36 -9.02
CA GLY A 300 4.74 -13.95 -8.86
C GLY A 300 3.91 -14.96 -8.10
N LYS A 301 4.05 -16.26 -8.37
CA LYS A 301 3.39 -17.33 -7.61
C LYS A 301 3.80 -17.32 -6.13
N LEU A 302 5.09 -17.12 -5.85
CA LEU A 302 5.57 -16.95 -4.48
C LEU A 302 4.92 -15.72 -3.81
N LEU A 303 4.94 -14.58 -4.48
CA LEU A 303 4.40 -13.33 -3.97
C LEU A 303 2.89 -13.45 -3.70
N LEU A 304 2.13 -14.01 -4.63
CA LEU A 304 0.70 -14.21 -4.48
C LEU A 304 0.37 -15.15 -3.29
N ALA A 305 1.14 -16.23 -3.13
CA ALA A 305 0.98 -17.13 -1.97
C ALA A 305 1.23 -16.40 -0.64
N GLU A 306 2.29 -15.59 -0.55
CA GLU A 306 2.60 -14.78 0.65
C GLU A 306 1.48 -13.76 0.94
N ILE A 307 0.92 -13.10 -0.07
CA ILE A 307 -0.20 -12.15 0.07
C ILE A 307 -1.45 -12.85 0.62
N LEU A 308 -1.83 -13.98 0.03
CA LEU A 308 -3.05 -14.69 0.41
C LEU A 308 -2.97 -15.28 1.82
N GLU A 309 -1.79 -15.75 2.22
CA GLU A 309 -1.57 -16.31 3.55
C GLU A 309 -1.42 -15.21 4.61
N GLY A 310 -0.57 -14.20 4.35
CA GLY A 310 -0.21 -13.18 5.33
C GLY A 310 -1.30 -12.15 5.59
N GLY A 311 -2.12 -11.87 4.61
CA GLY A 311 -3.06 -10.75 4.68
C GLY A 311 -2.37 -9.40 4.79
N ASN A 312 -3.13 -8.36 5.10
CA ASN A 312 -2.61 -7.00 5.18
C ASN A 312 -1.49 -6.88 6.23
N PHE A 313 -0.29 -6.47 5.80
CA PHE A 313 0.94 -6.39 6.61
C PHE A 313 1.33 -7.70 7.30
N GLY A 314 1.05 -8.85 6.69
CA GLY A 314 1.46 -10.15 7.21
C GLY A 314 0.89 -10.53 8.58
N ARG A 315 -0.17 -9.85 9.04
CA ARG A 315 -0.74 -10.04 10.39
C ARG A 315 -1.34 -11.43 10.62
N HIS A 316 -1.59 -12.16 9.57
CA HIS A 316 -2.25 -13.47 9.60
C HIS A 316 -1.32 -14.65 9.28
N PHE A 317 -0.01 -14.42 9.14
CA PHE A 317 0.93 -15.51 8.95
C PHE A 317 0.89 -16.51 10.10
N THR A 318 0.70 -17.78 9.77
CA THR A 318 0.78 -18.90 10.71
C THR A 318 2.07 -19.70 10.54
N LYS A 319 2.52 -19.90 9.29
CA LYS A 319 3.72 -20.71 8.97
C LYS A 319 5.03 -20.15 9.51
N TYR A 320 5.11 -18.83 9.73
CA TYR A 320 6.29 -18.17 10.30
C TYR A 320 6.14 -17.87 11.80
N GLY A 321 5.12 -18.43 12.46
CA GLY A 321 4.71 -18.06 13.80
C GLY A 321 4.00 -16.70 13.84
N HIS A 322 3.22 -16.45 14.89
CA HIS A 322 2.50 -15.18 15.05
C HIS A 322 3.49 -14.06 15.43
N PHE A 323 4.08 -13.37 14.47
CA PHE A 323 5.10 -12.34 14.72
C PHE A 323 4.69 -11.28 15.73
N THR A 324 3.41 -10.88 15.72
CA THR A 324 2.89 -9.82 16.59
C THR A 324 2.81 -10.21 18.05
N GLN A 325 2.79 -11.52 18.35
CA GLN A 325 2.62 -12.07 19.70
C GLN A 325 3.95 -12.53 20.33
N GLN A 326 5.08 -12.38 19.64
CA GLN A 326 6.38 -12.88 20.09
C GLN A 326 7.22 -11.76 20.71
N GLY A 327 8.06 -12.10 21.69
CA GLY A 327 9.07 -11.20 22.24
C GLY A 327 10.11 -10.76 21.19
N MET A 328 10.76 -9.61 21.39
CA MET A 328 11.63 -8.95 20.41
C MET A 328 12.70 -9.87 19.80
N ALA A 329 13.40 -10.65 20.61
CA ALA A 329 14.45 -11.56 20.13
C ALA A 329 13.90 -12.66 19.22
N LYS A 330 12.80 -13.31 19.63
CA LYS A 330 12.16 -14.35 18.82
C LYS A 330 11.59 -13.80 17.51
N LYS A 331 10.97 -12.62 17.55
CA LYS A 331 10.49 -11.90 16.36
C LYS A 331 11.64 -11.61 15.39
N TYR A 332 12.80 -11.20 15.90
CA TYR A 332 14.00 -10.96 15.08
C TYR A 332 14.46 -12.23 14.34
N PHE A 333 14.60 -13.34 15.04
CA PHE A 333 15.02 -14.62 14.43
C PHE A 333 13.99 -15.17 13.44
N LEU A 334 12.69 -15.04 13.73
CA LEU A 334 11.63 -15.48 12.82
C LEU A 334 11.64 -14.67 11.52
N LYS A 335 11.89 -13.37 11.59
CA LYS A 335 12.01 -12.52 10.40
C LYS A 335 13.22 -12.90 9.54
N ILE A 336 14.39 -13.15 10.16
CA ILE A 336 15.57 -13.65 9.43
C ILE A 336 15.26 -14.99 8.77
N TRP A 337 14.72 -15.94 9.54
CA TRP A 337 14.36 -17.25 9.02
C TRP A 337 13.40 -17.16 7.82
N ARG A 338 12.36 -16.32 7.91
CA ARG A 338 11.45 -16.04 6.80
C ARG A 338 12.22 -15.50 5.59
N ASN A 339 13.08 -14.50 5.78
CA ASN A 339 13.80 -13.86 4.69
C ASN A 339 14.82 -14.78 4.02
N MET A 340 15.37 -15.76 4.72
CA MET A 340 16.24 -16.79 4.12
C MET A 340 15.55 -17.61 3.03
N HIS A 341 14.20 -17.80 3.10
CA HIS A 341 13.44 -18.43 2.03
C HIS A 341 13.42 -17.61 0.74
N PHE A 342 13.64 -16.29 0.83
CA PHE A 342 13.65 -15.39 -0.31
C PHE A 342 15.02 -15.18 -0.94
N VAL A 343 16.10 -15.67 -0.34
CA VAL A 343 17.49 -15.50 -0.86
C VAL A 343 17.61 -16.02 -2.29
N ARG A 344 17.00 -17.16 -2.61
CA ARG A 344 17.02 -17.73 -3.98
C ARG A 344 16.38 -16.81 -5.02
N TYR A 345 15.42 -15.97 -4.61
CA TYR A 345 14.64 -15.12 -5.49
C TYR A 345 15.19 -13.68 -5.53
N TYR A 346 15.63 -13.17 -4.40
CA TYR A 346 16.05 -11.78 -4.18
C TYR A 346 17.31 -11.71 -3.31
N PRO A 347 18.46 -12.27 -3.76
CA PRO A 347 19.63 -12.42 -2.89
C PRO A 347 20.15 -11.09 -2.34
N ALA A 348 20.20 -10.04 -3.16
CA ALA A 348 20.72 -8.74 -2.75
C ALA A 348 19.95 -8.14 -1.56
N GLU A 349 18.62 -8.18 -1.60
CA GLU A 349 17.78 -7.60 -0.55
C GLU A 349 17.68 -8.52 0.67
N ALA A 350 17.46 -9.82 0.44
CA ALA A 350 17.29 -10.80 1.50
C ALA A 350 18.55 -10.96 2.39
N LEU A 351 19.75 -10.87 1.80
CA LEU A 351 21.00 -10.93 2.55
C LEU A 351 21.37 -9.59 3.22
N SER A 352 20.92 -8.48 2.65
CA SER A 352 21.16 -7.14 3.23
C SER A 352 20.20 -6.81 4.38
N GLU A 353 19.02 -7.41 4.42
CA GLU A 353 17.99 -7.11 5.41
C GLU A 353 18.45 -7.37 6.86
N PRO A 354 19.03 -8.52 7.22
CA PRO A 354 19.54 -8.74 8.58
C PRO A 354 20.61 -7.73 8.99
N ILE A 355 21.47 -7.32 8.04
CA ILE A 355 22.54 -6.35 8.29
C ILE A 355 21.93 -4.98 8.56
N PHE A 356 21.00 -4.55 7.69
CA PHE A 356 20.31 -3.27 7.85
C PHE A 356 19.49 -3.23 9.15
N ARG A 357 18.76 -4.29 9.48
CA ARG A 357 17.97 -4.41 10.71
C ARG A 357 18.83 -4.29 11.96
N THR A 358 19.99 -4.97 11.97
CA THR A 358 20.94 -4.90 13.09
C THR A 358 21.51 -3.50 13.23
N TRP A 359 21.95 -2.89 12.12
CA TRP A 359 22.42 -1.51 12.11
C TRP A 359 21.34 -0.54 12.60
N HIS A 360 20.12 -0.67 12.11
CA HIS A 360 18.99 0.19 12.49
C HIS A 360 18.64 0.06 13.97
N PHE A 361 18.74 -1.15 14.53
CA PHE A 361 18.56 -1.37 15.97
C PHE A 361 19.55 -0.55 16.80
N PHE A 362 20.86 -0.62 16.49
CA PHE A 362 21.87 0.17 17.19
C PHE A 362 21.72 1.68 16.91
N TRP A 363 21.36 2.03 15.70
CA TRP A 363 21.07 3.44 15.35
C TRP A 363 19.94 4.00 16.22
N ARG A 364 18.85 3.26 16.41
CA ARG A 364 17.73 3.67 17.27
C ARG A 364 18.17 3.81 18.73
N MET A 365 18.97 2.87 19.26
CA MET A 365 19.49 2.96 20.63
C MET A 365 20.30 4.25 20.85
N LYS A 366 21.11 4.64 19.85
CA LYS A 366 21.92 5.88 19.91
C LYS A 366 21.07 7.13 19.79
N ASN A 367 19.95 7.09 19.10
CA ASN A 367 19.07 8.25 18.80
C ASN A 367 17.79 8.25 19.64
N LYS A 368 17.59 7.31 20.57
CA LYS A 368 16.57 7.41 21.61
C LYS A 368 16.89 8.61 22.49
N LYS A 369 15.88 9.41 22.71
CA LYS A 369 15.89 10.47 23.73
C LYS A 369 15.45 9.92 25.06
#